data_5e1d989cd92443718a8b0063db84a710
#
_entry.id   5e1d989cd92443718a8b0063db84a710
#
_cell.length_a   1.000
_cell.length_b   1.000
_cell.length_c   1.000
_cell.angle_alpha   90.00
_cell.angle_beta   90.00
_cell.angle_gamma   90.00
#
_symmetry.space_group_name_H-M   'P 1'
#
loop_
_entity.id
_entity.type
_entity.pdbx_description
1 polymer ?
#
loop_
_entity_poly.entity_id
_entity_poly.type
_entity_poly.pdbx_seq_one_letter_code
_entity_poly.pdbx_strand_id
1 'polypeptide(L)'
;MLTKHVHKLDNATFQDSINPAARPVLVDFWAPWCPPCRALAPTIEAIAEQFDGRADVAKLDIDQNSETAAAHGIRSIPTVLIFRDGHLVDRITGLQPRARYERALEAAGATP
;
A
#
# COMPACT_ATOMS: atom_id res chain seq x y z
N MET A 1 5.24 1.94 14.07
CA MET A 1 6.15 0.79 13.94
C MET A 1 5.63 -0.18 12.89
N LEU A 2 6.50 -0.67 12.02
CA LEU A 2 6.10 -1.67 11.03
C LEU A 2 6.05 -3.04 11.68
N THR A 3 5.02 -3.82 11.34
CA THR A 3 4.95 -5.22 11.73
C THR A 3 5.73 -6.08 10.72
N LYS A 4 5.89 -7.36 11.02
CA LYS A 4 6.51 -8.30 10.08
C LYS A 4 5.69 -8.50 8.80
N HIS A 5 4.41 -8.07 8.79
CA HIS A 5 3.52 -8.24 7.66
C HIS A 5 3.51 -7.02 6.73
N VAL A 6 3.99 -5.86 7.19
CA VAL A 6 4.02 -4.64 6.39
C VAL A 6 5.47 -4.34 6.02
N HIS A 7 5.75 -4.37 4.71
CA HIS A 7 7.09 -4.14 4.19
C HIS A 7 7.36 -2.67 3.98
N LYS A 8 8.59 -2.24 4.26
CA LYS A 8 9.01 -0.86 4.00
C LYS A 8 9.66 -0.81 2.63
N LEU A 9 9.12 0.00 1.73
CA LEU A 9 9.68 0.21 0.39
C LEU A 9 10.41 1.53 0.32
N ASP A 10 11.32 1.62 -0.65
CA ASP A 10 12.02 2.85 -0.99
C ASP A 10 12.12 2.97 -2.51
N ASN A 11 12.72 4.08 -3.00
CA ASN A 11 12.87 4.30 -4.44
C ASN A 11 13.58 3.16 -5.14
N ALA A 12 14.57 2.54 -4.48
CA ALA A 12 15.37 1.48 -5.09
C ALA A 12 14.63 0.15 -5.20
N THR A 13 13.77 -0.15 -4.23
CA THR A 13 13.11 -1.47 -4.15
C THR A 13 11.70 -1.49 -4.73
N PHE A 14 11.13 -0.32 -5.03
CA PHE A 14 9.70 -0.21 -5.38
C PHE A 14 9.32 -1.06 -6.58
N GLN A 15 10.02 -0.91 -7.71
CA GLN A 15 9.66 -1.59 -8.95
C GLN A 15 9.69 -3.12 -8.83
N ASP A 16 10.69 -3.63 -8.12
CA ASP A 16 10.78 -5.07 -7.91
C ASP A 16 9.69 -5.59 -6.96
N SER A 17 9.26 -4.74 -6.04
CA SER A 17 8.31 -5.13 -4.99
C SER A 17 6.86 -5.16 -5.45
N ILE A 18 6.50 -4.40 -6.49
CA ILE A 18 5.11 -4.31 -6.95
C ILE A 18 4.72 -5.39 -7.96
N ASN A 19 5.63 -6.31 -8.25
CA ASN A 19 5.42 -7.32 -9.28
C ASN A 19 5.67 -8.76 -8.78
N PRO A 20 5.10 -9.16 -7.63
CA PRO A 20 5.18 -10.55 -7.22
C PRO A 20 4.26 -11.42 -8.07
N ALA A 21 4.63 -12.67 -8.23
CA ALA A 21 3.81 -13.60 -8.98
C ALA A 21 2.52 -13.91 -8.23
N ALA A 22 1.40 -13.88 -8.95
CA ALA A 22 0.11 -14.45 -8.56
C ALA A 22 -0.61 -13.78 -7.39
N ARG A 23 -0.19 -12.58 -6.95
CA ARG A 23 -0.94 -11.88 -5.90
C ARG A 23 -0.81 -10.37 -6.00
N PRO A 24 -1.83 -9.62 -5.51
CA PRO A 24 -1.78 -8.17 -5.55
C PRO A 24 -0.88 -7.58 -4.48
N VAL A 25 -0.49 -6.32 -4.70
CA VAL A 25 0.32 -5.55 -3.75
C VAL A 25 -0.42 -4.27 -3.40
N LEU A 26 -0.53 -3.98 -2.11
CA LEU A 26 -1.05 -2.73 -1.60
C LEU A 26 0.13 -1.89 -1.11
N VAL A 27 0.23 -0.64 -1.59
CA VAL A 27 1.26 0.28 -1.12
C VAL A 27 0.61 1.52 -0.53
N ASP A 28 0.89 1.78 0.75
CA ASP A 28 0.41 2.95 1.50
C ASP A 28 1.48 4.05 1.41
N PHE A 29 1.18 5.10 0.65
CA PHE A 29 2.03 6.30 0.57
C PHE A 29 1.68 7.22 1.73
N TRP A 30 2.64 7.49 2.60
CA TRP A 30 2.41 8.16 3.89
C TRP A 30 3.56 9.07 4.28
N ALA A 31 3.39 9.83 5.36
CA ALA A 31 4.46 10.59 5.98
C ALA A 31 4.25 10.61 7.51
N PRO A 32 5.35 10.68 8.29
CA PRO A 32 5.24 10.63 9.75
C PRO A 32 4.45 11.79 10.36
N TRP A 33 4.45 12.95 9.70
CA TRP A 33 3.77 14.16 10.19
C TRP A 33 2.28 14.21 9.84
N CYS A 34 1.78 13.23 9.13
CA CYS A 34 0.41 13.23 8.58
C CYS A 34 -0.56 12.53 9.54
N PRO A 35 -1.47 13.27 10.22
CA PRO A 35 -2.41 12.65 11.16
C PRO A 35 -3.32 11.59 10.53
N PRO A 36 -3.94 11.81 9.36
CA PRO A 36 -4.75 10.74 8.74
C PRO A 36 -3.93 9.51 8.39
N CYS A 37 -2.66 9.68 8.02
CA CYS A 37 -1.79 8.55 7.74
C CYS A 37 -1.58 7.71 9.01
N ARG A 38 -1.37 8.37 10.15
CA ARG A 38 -1.20 7.68 11.42
C ARG A 38 -2.50 6.99 11.84
N ALA A 39 -3.64 7.61 11.57
CA ALA A 39 -4.95 7.00 11.85
C ALA A 39 -5.18 5.75 11.00
N LEU A 40 -4.66 5.72 9.77
CA LEU A 40 -4.80 4.58 8.87
C LEU A 40 -3.86 3.42 9.23
N ALA A 41 -2.75 3.68 9.90
CA ALA A 41 -1.72 2.67 10.15
C ALA A 41 -2.24 1.38 10.79
N PRO A 42 -3.09 1.41 11.83
CA PRO A 42 -3.63 0.16 12.38
C PRO A 42 -4.47 -0.64 11.40
N THR A 43 -5.20 0.03 10.52
CA THR A 43 -5.99 -0.63 9.48
C THR A 43 -5.08 -1.34 8.48
N ILE A 44 -4.02 -0.68 8.05
CA ILE A 44 -3.06 -1.27 7.11
C ILE A 44 -2.38 -2.49 7.73
N GLU A 45 -1.99 -2.40 9.00
CA GLU A 45 -1.39 -3.54 9.70
C GLU A 45 -2.37 -4.72 9.83
N ALA A 46 -3.63 -4.44 10.14
CA ALA A 46 -4.67 -5.47 10.24
C ALA A 46 -4.91 -6.14 8.88
N ILE A 47 -4.93 -5.38 7.80
CA ILE A 47 -5.09 -5.90 6.45
C ILE A 47 -3.88 -6.77 6.07
N ALA A 48 -2.67 -6.33 6.40
CA ALA A 48 -1.46 -7.11 6.13
C ALA A 48 -1.51 -8.47 6.80
N GLU A 49 -1.97 -8.52 8.05
CA GLU A 49 -2.11 -9.76 8.79
C GLU A 49 -3.21 -10.63 8.19
N GLN A 50 -4.37 -10.03 7.88
CA GLN A 50 -5.52 -10.75 7.32
C GLN A 50 -5.20 -11.39 5.97
N PHE A 51 -4.45 -10.68 5.12
CA PHE A 51 -4.15 -11.12 3.75
C PHE A 51 -2.77 -11.76 3.62
N ASP A 52 -2.14 -12.12 4.73
CA ASP A 52 -0.82 -12.75 4.71
C ASP A 52 -0.84 -13.98 3.81
N GLY A 53 0.10 -14.06 2.86
CA GLY A 53 0.17 -15.12 1.86
C GLY A 53 -0.77 -14.94 0.66
N ARG A 54 -1.69 -13.97 0.72
CA ARG A 54 -2.67 -13.72 -0.36
C ARG A 54 -2.47 -12.38 -1.03
N ALA A 55 -1.83 -11.46 -0.36
CA ALA A 55 -1.46 -10.14 -0.87
C ALA A 55 -0.22 -9.68 -0.14
N ASP A 56 0.58 -8.83 -0.79
CA ASP A 56 1.68 -8.15 -0.14
C ASP A 56 1.22 -6.76 0.26
N VAL A 57 1.58 -6.32 1.46
CA VAL A 57 1.23 -5.01 1.98
C VAL A 57 2.50 -4.27 2.35
N ALA A 58 2.62 -3.04 1.86
CA ALA A 58 3.84 -2.26 2.02
C ALA A 58 3.52 -0.79 2.30
N LYS A 59 4.50 -0.07 2.81
CA LYS A 59 4.43 1.37 3.06
C LYS A 59 5.62 2.06 2.40
N LEU A 60 5.41 3.28 1.92
CA LEU A 60 6.46 4.12 1.36
C LEU A 60 6.34 5.52 1.94
N ASP A 61 7.40 5.96 2.63
CA ASP A 61 7.48 7.31 3.21
C ASP A 61 7.83 8.30 2.10
N ILE A 62 6.92 9.22 1.80
CA ILE A 62 7.08 10.16 0.68
C ILE A 62 8.17 11.20 0.94
N ASP A 63 8.48 11.50 2.20
CA ASP A 63 9.53 12.47 2.51
C ASP A 63 10.91 11.94 2.16
N GLN A 64 11.12 10.63 2.34
CA GLN A 64 12.39 9.98 2.04
C GLN A 64 12.44 9.40 0.63
N ASN A 65 11.29 9.31 -0.05
CA ASN A 65 11.19 8.66 -1.35
C ASN A 65 10.29 9.47 -2.29
N SER A 66 10.58 10.77 -2.40
CA SER A 66 9.77 11.69 -3.18
C SER A 66 9.74 11.36 -4.68
N GLU A 67 10.79 10.74 -5.19
CA GLU A 67 10.88 10.38 -6.61
C GLU A 67 9.78 9.37 -6.97
N THR A 68 9.63 8.31 -6.18
CA THR A 68 8.58 7.31 -6.42
C THR A 68 7.19 7.90 -6.25
N ALA A 69 7.00 8.74 -5.24
CA ALA A 69 5.72 9.41 -5.01
C ALA A 69 5.34 10.29 -6.20
N ALA A 70 6.29 11.09 -6.69
CA ALA A 70 6.05 11.96 -7.85
C ALA A 70 5.75 11.16 -9.11
N ALA A 71 6.48 10.06 -9.34
CA ALA A 71 6.29 9.19 -10.50
C ALA A 71 4.88 8.59 -10.55
N HIS A 72 4.23 8.43 -9.38
CA HIS A 72 2.87 7.88 -9.29
C HIS A 72 1.80 8.93 -9.07
N GLY A 73 2.15 10.22 -9.21
CA GLY A 73 1.19 11.31 -9.10
C GLY A 73 0.58 11.46 -7.73
N ILE A 74 1.33 11.15 -6.67
CA ILE A 74 0.84 11.27 -5.30
C ILE A 74 0.80 12.76 -4.93
N ARG A 75 -0.41 13.31 -4.73
CA ARG A 75 -0.62 14.72 -4.41
C ARG A 75 -1.17 14.94 -3.02
N SER A 76 -1.77 13.92 -2.45
CA SER A 76 -2.31 13.94 -1.09
C SER A 76 -2.02 12.62 -0.42
N ILE A 77 -1.94 12.62 0.90
CA ILE A 77 -1.69 11.42 1.69
C ILE A 77 -2.70 11.33 2.83
N PRO A 78 -3.08 10.11 3.24
CA PRO A 78 -2.59 8.85 2.69
C PRO A 78 -3.20 8.59 1.30
N THR A 79 -2.43 7.98 0.43
CA THR A 79 -2.95 7.41 -0.81
C THR A 79 -2.47 5.97 -0.88
N VAL A 80 -3.40 5.06 -1.11
CA VAL A 80 -3.10 3.64 -1.25
C VAL A 80 -3.22 3.27 -2.72
N LEU A 81 -2.18 2.63 -3.25
CA LEU A 81 -2.20 2.10 -4.60
C LEU A 81 -2.23 0.58 -4.53
N ILE A 82 -3.05 -0.02 -5.40
CA ILE A 82 -3.12 -1.48 -5.54
C ILE A 82 -2.52 -1.85 -6.89
N PHE A 83 -1.57 -2.77 -6.88
CA PHE A 83 -0.91 -3.27 -8.10
C PHE A 83 -1.20 -4.74 -8.29
N ARG A 84 -1.30 -5.16 -9.56
CA ARG A 84 -1.35 -6.57 -9.93
C ARG A 84 -0.47 -6.77 -11.16
N ASP A 85 0.46 -7.72 -11.08
CA ASP A 85 1.42 -7.99 -12.16
C ASP A 85 2.18 -6.74 -12.60
N GLY A 86 2.53 -5.88 -11.64
CA GLY A 86 3.27 -4.64 -11.88
C GLY A 86 2.42 -3.48 -12.39
N HIS A 87 1.11 -3.69 -12.60
CA HIS A 87 0.20 -2.66 -13.12
C HIS A 87 -0.68 -2.09 -12.02
N LEU A 88 -0.89 -0.77 -12.05
CA LEU A 88 -1.80 -0.08 -11.14
C LEU A 88 -3.24 -0.45 -11.50
N VAL A 89 -3.97 -1.02 -10.54
CA VAL A 89 -5.36 -1.44 -10.75
C VAL A 89 -6.36 -0.67 -9.90
N ASP A 90 -5.92 0.00 -8.83
CA ASP A 90 -6.81 0.83 -8.02
C ASP A 90 -6.02 1.91 -7.30
N ARG A 91 -6.68 3.04 -7.03
CA ARG A 91 -6.12 4.17 -6.27
C ARG A 91 -7.16 4.60 -5.23
N ILE A 92 -6.76 4.61 -3.97
CA ILE A 92 -7.65 4.96 -2.87
C ILE A 92 -7.04 6.16 -2.14
N THR A 93 -7.69 7.32 -2.26
CA THR A 93 -7.19 8.56 -1.69
C THR A 93 -7.89 8.87 -0.38
N GLY A 94 -7.11 9.27 0.61
CA GLY A 94 -7.62 9.67 1.92
C GLY A 94 -7.88 8.49 2.85
N LEU A 95 -8.39 8.82 4.04
CA LEU A 95 -8.71 7.82 5.06
C LEU A 95 -10.05 7.20 4.74
N GLN A 96 -10.07 5.90 4.49
CA GLN A 96 -11.28 5.16 4.11
C GLN A 96 -11.54 4.02 5.09
N PRO A 97 -12.76 3.48 5.13
CA PRO A 97 -13.05 2.31 5.96
C PRO A 97 -12.26 1.09 5.51
N ARG A 98 -11.94 0.21 6.44
CA ARG A 98 -11.18 -1.02 6.18
C ARG A 98 -11.76 -1.83 5.03
N ALA A 99 -13.10 -1.92 4.94
CA ALA A 99 -13.77 -2.68 3.89
C ALA A 99 -13.40 -2.19 2.48
N ARG A 100 -13.10 -0.90 2.32
CA ARG A 100 -12.72 -0.37 1.01
C ARG A 100 -11.43 -1.01 0.51
N TYR A 101 -10.44 -1.17 1.40
CA TYR A 101 -9.16 -1.78 1.06
C TYR A 101 -9.30 -3.29 0.85
N GLU A 102 -10.11 -3.94 1.67
CA GLU A 102 -10.38 -5.37 1.54
C GLU A 102 -10.99 -5.68 0.17
N ARG A 103 -12.00 -4.91 -0.23
CA ARG A 103 -12.66 -5.11 -1.53
C ARG A 103 -11.71 -4.84 -2.69
N ALA A 104 -10.83 -3.84 -2.57
CA ALA A 104 -9.86 -3.55 -3.62
C ALA A 104 -8.88 -4.70 -3.81
N LEU A 105 -8.39 -5.30 -2.72
CA LEU A 105 -7.50 -6.45 -2.80
C LEU A 105 -8.19 -7.67 -3.38
N GLU A 106 -9.42 -7.92 -2.97
CA GLU A 106 -10.21 -9.04 -3.52
C GLU A 106 -10.47 -8.85 -5.01
N ALA A 107 -10.83 -7.64 -5.43
CA ALA A 107 -11.03 -7.33 -6.84
C ALA A 107 -9.74 -7.47 -7.65
N ALA A 108 -8.59 -7.25 -7.03
CA ALA A 108 -7.28 -7.39 -7.67
C ALA A 108 -6.79 -8.84 -7.68
N GLY A 109 -7.57 -9.78 -7.15
CA GLY A 109 -7.27 -11.19 -7.22
C GLY A 109 -6.72 -11.83 -5.96
N ALA A 110 -6.78 -11.16 -4.82
CA ALA A 110 -6.43 -11.79 -3.54
C ALA A 110 -7.48 -12.87 -3.26
N THR A 111 -7.02 -14.12 -3.08
CA THR A 111 -7.93 -15.22 -2.80
C THR A 111 -8.44 -15.15 -1.36
N PRO A 112 -9.63 -15.68 -1.11
CA PRO A 112 -10.16 -15.76 0.26
C PRO A 112 -9.30 -16.59 1.18
#